data_442825c865adfd9e9cf847e9a3778f67
#
_entry.id   442825c865adfd9e9cf847e9a3778f67
#
_cell.length_a   1.000
_cell.length_b   1.000
_cell.length_c   1.000
_cell.angle_alpha   90.00
_cell.angle_beta   90.00
_cell.angle_gamma   90.00
#
_symmetry.space_group_name_H-M   'P 1'
#
loop_
_entity.id
_entity.type
_entity.pdbx_description
1 polymer ?
#
loop_
_entity_poly.entity_id
_entity_poly.type
_entity_poly.pdbx_seq_one_letter_code
_entity_poly.pdbx_strand_id
1 'polypeptide(L)'
;MKHLVLPPHRGPLARGLVALMMGLLLATPYAHAQQRNPLQKIGHTVLDEPAASYRFEHFVVDSPDQQRRWRVNVAIPAKAGKAPLPVLYALDGNAVAMVLDQPILAELAARKAPPVLVLIGYDNDLRIDSKARTRDYTAWIDRADDESGTTQAVGGGAAAFLDVIERRIKPEVERRARIDAQQQALWGHSLGGLFVLNALYTRPAAFQSYLAASPSLWWSQGAALGDPEQQFVQNLHGQHAKLWLMLGGAERIGDRGKRDMNNPRVVAHLRRIGGATPDAAMQLSERLGKVPGLSVHYREFDGLGHGPMLPASFHAALHELYGVTDRSAGDGAATGSDNAAE
;
A
#
# COMPACT_ATOMS: atom_id res chain seq x y z
N MET A 1 29.11 -76.42 56.01
CA MET A 1 29.97 -76.09 57.17
C MET A 1 30.50 -74.69 57.00
N LYS A 2 30.38 -73.91 58.06
CA LYS A 2 30.96 -72.56 58.33
C LYS A 2 30.54 -71.39 57.42
N HIS A 3 29.58 -70.64 57.91
CA HIS A 3 29.63 -69.36 58.63
C HIS A 3 30.74 -68.42 58.24
N LEU A 4 30.38 -67.15 57.77
CA LEU A 4 30.84 -65.90 58.36
C LEU A 4 30.01 -64.73 57.80
N VAL A 5 29.37 -64.16 58.58
CA VAL A 5 28.97 -62.91 59.24
C VAL A 5 29.56 -61.63 58.61
N LEU A 6 28.61 -60.74 58.34
CA LEU A 6 28.80 -59.29 58.00
C LEU A 6 29.58 -58.48 59.03
N PRO A 7 30.08 -57.32 58.70
CA PRO A 7 29.43 -56.11 59.21
C PRO A 7 29.30 -54.91 58.19
N PRO A 8 28.63 -53.86 58.63
CA PRO A 8 28.11 -52.82 57.73
C PRO A 8 29.03 -51.58 57.66
N HIS A 9 29.09 -50.97 56.56
CA HIS A 9 29.63 -49.59 56.49
C HIS A 9 28.66 -48.60 55.91
N ARG A 10 28.44 -47.58 56.73
CA ARG A 10 27.63 -46.37 56.47
C ARG A 10 28.30 -45.49 55.43
N GLY A 11 27.49 -44.95 54.55
CA GLY A 11 27.42 -43.64 53.94
C GLY A 11 28.65 -43.02 53.27
N PRO A 12 28.57 -42.02 52.45
CA PRO A 12 27.70 -40.86 52.66
C PRO A 12 26.96 -40.34 51.37
N LEU A 13 25.87 -39.67 51.61
CA LEU A 13 25.37 -38.50 50.87
C LEU A 13 25.88 -38.27 49.44
N ALA A 14 25.17 -38.80 48.45
CA ALA A 14 25.22 -38.30 47.11
C ALA A 14 24.14 -37.19 46.96
N ARG A 15 24.61 -35.95 46.92
CA ARG A 15 23.81 -34.76 46.62
C ARG A 15 23.18 -34.93 45.26
N GLY A 16 21.84 -34.95 45.21
CA GLY A 16 21.09 -34.92 43.98
C GLY A 16 21.30 -33.57 43.28
N LEU A 17 21.89 -33.63 42.10
CA LEU A 17 21.90 -32.53 41.15
C LEU A 17 20.52 -32.46 40.52
N VAL A 18 19.66 -31.57 41.03
CA VAL A 18 18.46 -31.16 40.31
C VAL A 18 18.92 -30.31 39.13
N ALA A 19 18.98 -30.92 37.96
CA ALA A 19 19.16 -30.20 36.71
C ALA A 19 17.88 -29.39 36.48
N LEU A 20 17.94 -28.09 36.81
CA LEU A 20 16.96 -27.12 36.45
C LEU A 20 17.05 -26.91 34.92
N MET A 21 16.27 -27.68 34.18
CA MET A 21 16.01 -27.37 32.76
C MET A 21 15.23 -26.05 32.71
N MET A 22 15.95 -24.95 32.63
CA MET A 22 15.42 -23.66 32.31
C MET A 22 15.05 -23.70 30.81
N GLY A 23 13.80 -24.08 30.54
CA GLY A 23 13.24 -24.00 29.18
C GLY A 23 13.24 -22.56 28.74
N LEU A 24 14.18 -22.22 27.86
CA LEU A 24 14.15 -20.99 27.11
C LEU A 24 12.93 -21.06 26.21
N LEU A 25 11.80 -20.55 26.69
CA LEU A 25 10.66 -20.22 25.86
C LEU A 25 11.15 -19.09 24.92
N LEU A 26 11.62 -19.47 23.74
CA LEU A 26 11.73 -18.57 22.62
C LEU A 26 10.32 -18.06 22.33
N ALA A 27 9.98 -16.91 22.91
CA ALA A 27 8.83 -16.14 22.53
C ALA A 27 9.05 -15.71 21.08
N THR A 28 8.60 -16.54 20.15
CA THR A 28 8.42 -16.08 18.77
C THR A 28 7.42 -14.92 18.85
N PRO A 29 7.76 -13.73 18.35
CA PRO A 29 6.78 -12.66 18.26
C PRO A 29 5.69 -13.17 17.31
N TYR A 30 4.54 -13.54 17.88
CA TYR A 30 3.33 -13.74 17.10
C TYR A 30 3.02 -12.38 16.46
N ALA A 31 3.35 -12.22 15.20
CA ALA A 31 2.81 -11.14 14.40
C ALA A 31 1.28 -11.35 14.41
N HIS A 32 0.62 -10.63 15.30
CA HIS A 32 -0.83 -10.54 15.29
C HIS A 32 -1.17 -9.93 13.94
N ALA A 33 -1.83 -10.69 13.09
CA ALA A 33 -2.49 -10.14 11.91
C ALA A 33 -3.43 -9.06 12.45
N GLN A 34 -3.02 -7.81 12.31
CA GLN A 34 -3.74 -6.66 12.85
C GLN A 34 -5.11 -6.68 12.20
N GLN A 35 -6.12 -6.97 12.99
CA GLN A 35 -7.49 -7.05 12.55
C GLN A 35 -7.84 -5.70 11.92
N ARG A 36 -8.05 -5.66 10.61
CA ARG A 36 -8.32 -4.41 9.88
C ARG A 36 -9.57 -3.78 10.48
N ASN A 37 -9.38 -2.66 11.16
CA ASN A 37 -10.50 -1.84 11.62
C ASN A 37 -10.96 -0.97 10.45
N PRO A 38 -12.10 -1.28 9.80
CA PRO A 38 -12.60 -0.50 8.65
C PRO A 38 -12.99 0.93 9.04
N LEU A 39 -13.16 1.20 10.34
CA LEU A 39 -13.51 2.50 10.88
C LEU A 39 -12.31 3.22 11.51
N GLN A 40 -11.09 2.75 11.25
CA GLN A 40 -9.88 3.42 11.73
C GLN A 40 -9.86 4.87 11.22
N LYS A 41 -9.69 5.81 12.16
CA LYS A 41 -9.56 7.22 11.84
C LYS A 41 -8.10 7.62 11.63
N ILE A 42 -7.89 8.72 10.91
CA ILE A 42 -6.56 9.23 10.59
C ILE A 42 -5.81 9.76 11.80
N GLY A 43 -6.50 10.30 12.81
CA GLY A 43 -5.84 10.92 13.96
C GLY A 43 -4.98 12.13 13.58
N HIS A 44 -3.97 12.43 14.41
CA HIS A 44 -2.98 13.48 14.16
C HIS A 44 -1.94 13.00 13.15
N THR A 45 -1.58 13.86 12.20
CA THR A 45 -0.62 13.56 11.11
C THR A 45 0.35 14.73 10.94
N VAL A 46 1.38 14.54 10.13
CA VAL A 46 2.32 15.59 9.77
C VAL A 46 1.65 16.82 9.13
N LEU A 47 0.45 16.66 8.57
CA LEU A 47 -0.32 17.76 7.98
C LEU A 47 -0.86 18.75 9.04
N ASP A 48 -0.96 18.31 10.28
CA ASP A 48 -1.45 19.09 11.43
C ASP A 48 -0.30 19.80 12.18
N GLU A 49 0.94 19.56 11.76
CA GLU A 49 2.15 20.09 12.38
C GLU A 49 2.66 21.35 11.68
N PRO A 50 3.39 22.23 12.38
CA PRO A 50 4.11 23.32 11.75
C PRO A 50 5.14 22.78 10.77
N ALA A 51 5.03 23.17 9.49
CA ALA A 51 5.89 22.67 8.43
C ALA A 51 7.12 23.55 8.26
N ALA A 52 8.32 23.00 8.50
CA ALA A 52 9.59 23.68 8.25
C ALA A 52 10.04 23.55 6.79
N SER A 53 9.88 22.37 6.20
CA SER A 53 10.39 22.02 4.86
C SER A 53 9.34 22.12 3.76
N TYR A 54 8.09 21.93 4.12
CA TYR A 54 6.93 21.97 3.23
C TYR A 54 5.84 22.85 3.84
N ARG A 55 5.07 23.53 2.98
CA ARG A 55 3.78 24.12 3.37
C ARG A 55 2.67 23.19 2.93
N PHE A 56 1.65 23.06 3.75
CA PHE A 56 0.49 22.23 3.46
C PHE A 56 -0.70 23.09 3.08
N GLU A 57 -1.34 22.74 1.99
CA GLU A 57 -2.60 23.31 1.55
C GLU A 57 -3.60 22.17 1.32
N HIS A 58 -4.88 22.47 1.37
CA HIS A 58 -5.90 21.51 0.98
C HIS A 58 -7.02 22.19 0.20
N PHE A 59 -7.72 21.40 -0.58
CA PHE A 59 -8.96 21.77 -1.24
C PHE A 59 -9.87 20.57 -1.37
N VAL A 60 -11.14 20.84 -1.62
CA VAL A 60 -12.16 19.81 -1.80
C VAL A 60 -12.66 19.86 -3.25
N VAL A 61 -12.86 18.68 -3.82
CA VAL A 61 -13.46 18.50 -5.14
C VAL A 61 -14.73 17.68 -5.00
N ASP A 62 -15.85 18.21 -5.47
CA ASP A 62 -17.11 17.48 -5.53
C ASP A 62 -17.21 16.72 -6.85
N SER A 63 -17.85 15.56 -6.84
CA SER A 63 -18.22 14.88 -8.09
C SER A 63 -19.30 15.67 -8.85
N PRO A 64 -19.42 15.48 -10.18
CA PRO A 64 -20.46 16.18 -10.95
C PRO A 64 -21.88 15.97 -10.43
N ASP A 65 -22.17 14.78 -9.88
CA ASP A 65 -23.44 14.42 -9.25
C ASP A 65 -23.55 14.84 -7.78
N GLN A 66 -22.53 15.52 -7.21
CA GLN A 66 -22.42 15.99 -5.83
C GLN A 66 -22.58 14.88 -4.76
N GLN A 67 -22.46 13.62 -5.15
CA GLN A 67 -22.58 12.49 -4.22
C GLN A 67 -21.27 12.08 -3.59
N ARG A 68 -20.14 12.61 -4.09
CA ARG A 68 -18.79 12.29 -3.62
C ARG A 68 -17.98 13.55 -3.46
N ARG A 69 -17.13 13.52 -2.43
CA ARG A 69 -16.21 14.60 -2.11
C ARG A 69 -14.83 14.04 -1.82
N TRP A 70 -13.86 14.59 -2.49
CA TRP A 70 -12.46 14.25 -2.28
C TRP A 70 -11.75 15.41 -1.62
N ARG A 71 -11.08 15.14 -0.50
CA ARG A 71 -10.14 16.09 0.11
C ARG A 71 -8.76 15.80 -0.47
N VAL A 72 -8.17 16.84 -1.05
CA VAL A 72 -6.83 16.78 -1.64
C VAL A 72 -5.91 17.64 -0.79
N ASN A 73 -4.97 17.00 -0.13
CA ASN A 73 -3.91 17.69 0.61
C ASN A 73 -2.69 17.81 -0.30
N VAL A 74 -2.08 18.99 -0.33
CA VAL A 74 -0.95 19.30 -1.19
C VAL A 74 0.22 19.76 -0.32
N ALA A 75 1.27 18.96 -0.28
CA ALA A 75 2.53 19.34 0.36
C ALA A 75 3.42 20.00 -0.72
N ILE A 76 3.73 21.26 -0.53
CA ILE A 76 4.51 22.09 -1.47
C ILE A 76 5.82 22.47 -0.80
N PRO A 77 6.99 22.26 -1.44
CA PRO A 77 8.27 22.66 -0.86
C PRO A 77 8.29 24.13 -0.45
N ALA A 78 8.66 24.41 0.81
CA ALA A 78 8.66 25.78 1.34
C ALA A 78 9.66 26.70 0.61
N LYS A 79 10.74 26.12 0.10
CA LYS A 79 11.79 26.81 -0.68
C LYS A 79 11.80 26.30 -2.13
N ALA A 80 10.67 26.42 -2.82
CA ALA A 80 10.59 26.10 -4.23
C ALA A 80 11.31 27.19 -5.07
N GLY A 81 12.18 26.76 -5.97
CA GLY A 81 12.79 27.62 -6.98
C GLY A 81 11.77 28.05 -8.05
N LYS A 82 12.25 28.77 -9.10
CA LYS A 82 11.41 29.17 -10.22
C LYS A 82 11.15 28.05 -11.24
N ALA A 83 11.90 26.95 -11.19
CA ALA A 83 11.74 25.82 -12.10
C ALA A 83 10.44 25.05 -11.80
N PRO A 84 9.81 24.44 -12.81
CA PRO A 84 8.71 23.51 -12.57
C PRO A 84 9.17 22.32 -11.70
N LEU A 85 8.26 21.82 -10.85
CA LEU A 85 8.54 20.78 -9.86
C LEU A 85 7.94 19.45 -10.29
N PRO A 86 8.62 18.32 -10.03
CA PRO A 86 8.00 17.01 -10.16
C PRO A 86 6.86 16.86 -9.16
N VAL A 87 5.89 15.99 -9.47
CA VAL A 87 4.73 15.75 -8.60
C VAL A 87 4.40 14.27 -8.47
N LEU A 88 4.06 13.85 -7.27
CA LEU A 88 3.50 12.54 -6.96
C LEU A 88 2.06 12.69 -6.50
N TYR A 89 1.13 12.11 -7.25
CA TYR A 89 -0.26 11.92 -6.84
C TYR A 89 -0.39 10.57 -6.14
N ALA A 90 -0.76 10.58 -4.87
CA ALA A 90 -0.93 9.40 -4.05
C ALA A 90 -2.40 9.19 -3.71
N LEU A 91 -2.94 8.03 -4.05
CA LEU A 91 -4.29 7.60 -3.70
C LEU A 91 -4.36 7.19 -2.23
N ASP A 92 -5.59 7.07 -1.69
CA ASP A 92 -5.82 6.85 -0.25
C ASP A 92 -5.09 7.90 0.62
N GLY A 93 -5.19 9.16 0.23
CA GLY A 93 -4.41 10.27 0.79
C GLY A 93 -4.48 10.41 2.30
N ASN A 94 -5.62 10.03 2.91
CA ASN A 94 -5.76 10.00 4.36
C ASN A 94 -4.79 8.98 5.01
N ALA A 95 -4.64 7.78 4.42
CA ALA A 95 -3.70 6.77 4.90
C ALA A 95 -2.25 7.16 4.63
N VAL A 96 -1.98 7.81 3.50
CA VAL A 96 -0.64 8.30 3.15
C VAL A 96 -0.20 9.42 4.09
N ALA A 97 -1.11 10.30 4.52
CA ALA A 97 -0.80 11.33 5.52
C ALA A 97 -0.28 10.75 6.84
N MET A 98 -0.74 9.54 7.22
CA MET A 98 -0.28 8.83 8.42
C MET A 98 1.12 8.17 8.25
N VAL A 99 1.63 8.13 7.03
CA VAL A 99 2.94 7.51 6.70
C VAL A 99 4.03 8.57 6.55
N LEU A 100 3.66 9.78 6.16
CA LEU A 100 4.57 10.90 6.03
C LEU A 100 5.02 11.42 7.41
N ASP A 101 6.31 11.77 7.50
CA ASP A 101 6.91 12.38 8.68
C ASP A 101 7.81 13.58 8.30
N GLN A 102 8.22 14.38 9.30
CA GLN A 102 9.11 15.53 9.09
C GLN A 102 10.48 15.13 8.53
N PRO A 103 11.13 14.02 8.96
CA PRO A 103 12.38 13.55 8.37
C PRO A 103 12.29 13.27 6.87
N ILE A 104 11.25 12.56 6.40
CA ILE A 104 11.02 12.30 4.98
C ILE A 104 10.87 13.62 4.20
N LEU A 105 10.05 14.53 4.72
CA LEU A 105 9.82 15.83 4.09
C LEU A 105 11.10 16.67 4.02
N ALA A 106 11.96 16.61 5.05
CA ALA A 106 13.25 17.30 5.05
C ALA A 106 14.19 16.72 3.98
N GLU A 107 14.25 15.38 3.84
CA GLU A 107 15.05 14.74 2.79
C GLU A 107 14.55 15.11 1.39
N LEU A 108 13.25 15.12 1.17
CA LEU A 108 12.64 15.53 -0.10
C LEU A 108 12.94 16.99 -0.41
N ALA A 109 12.82 17.89 0.58
CA ALA A 109 13.10 19.32 0.42
C ALA A 109 14.56 19.63 0.09
N ALA A 110 15.49 18.75 0.49
CA ALA A 110 16.91 18.88 0.21
C ALA A 110 17.29 18.46 -1.23
N ARG A 111 16.36 17.92 -2.03
CA ARG A 111 16.63 17.52 -3.40
C ARG A 111 16.77 18.75 -4.31
N LYS A 112 17.53 18.61 -5.39
CA LYS A 112 17.69 19.67 -6.41
C LYS A 112 16.34 20.09 -7.02
N ALA A 113 15.43 19.13 -7.21
CA ALA A 113 14.06 19.36 -7.65
C ALA A 113 13.12 18.68 -6.63
N PRO A 114 12.79 19.37 -5.51
CA PRO A 114 11.94 18.79 -4.48
C PRO A 114 10.52 18.58 -5.00
N PRO A 115 9.89 17.42 -4.81
CA PRO A 115 8.59 17.13 -5.38
C PRO A 115 7.45 17.83 -4.64
N VAL A 116 6.37 18.09 -5.36
CA VAL A 116 5.05 18.33 -4.77
C VAL A 116 4.41 16.98 -4.47
N LEU A 117 3.85 16.79 -3.28
CA LEU A 117 3.09 15.60 -2.93
C LEU A 117 1.60 15.94 -2.87
N VAL A 118 0.79 15.20 -3.62
CA VAL A 118 -0.66 15.40 -3.72
C VAL A 118 -1.35 14.16 -3.17
N LEU A 119 -1.94 14.29 -1.98
CA LEU A 119 -2.59 13.20 -1.27
C LEU A 119 -4.10 13.27 -1.55
N ILE A 120 -4.58 12.38 -2.41
CA ILE A 120 -6.00 12.34 -2.81
C ILE A 120 -6.73 11.37 -1.88
N GLY A 121 -7.51 11.92 -0.96
CA GLY A 121 -8.33 11.19 0.00
C GLY A 121 -9.81 11.53 -0.14
N TYR A 122 -10.62 10.98 0.77
CA TYR A 122 -12.05 11.33 0.88
C TYR A 122 -12.26 12.39 1.94
N ASP A 123 -13.29 13.22 1.78
CA ASP A 123 -13.61 14.30 2.71
C ASP A 123 -14.29 13.76 3.97
N ASN A 124 -13.58 12.92 4.68
CA ASN A 124 -13.95 12.35 5.98
C ASN A 124 -12.67 12.06 6.79
N ASP A 125 -12.82 11.52 8.00
CA ASP A 125 -11.73 11.22 8.92
C ASP A 125 -11.31 9.73 8.91
N LEU A 126 -11.84 8.93 7.98
CA LEU A 126 -11.44 7.53 7.85
C LEU A 126 -10.06 7.42 7.23
N ARG A 127 -9.22 6.55 7.81
CA ARG A 127 -7.94 6.18 7.22
C ARG A 127 -8.12 5.65 5.79
N ILE A 128 -9.10 4.77 5.61
CA ILE A 128 -9.50 4.19 4.31
C ILE A 128 -11.03 4.20 4.23
N ASP A 129 -11.60 4.92 3.29
CA ASP A 129 -13.01 4.79 2.95
C ASP A 129 -13.19 3.63 1.96
N SER A 130 -13.42 2.44 2.51
CA SER A 130 -13.51 1.21 1.72
C SER A 130 -14.65 1.23 0.70
N LYS A 131 -15.78 1.86 1.03
CA LYS A 131 -16.95 1.94 0.14
C LYS A 131 -16.69 2.88 -1.04
N ALA A 132 -16.24 4.09 -0.74
CA ALA A 132 -15.99 5.10 -1.77
C ALA A 132 -14.85 4.68 -2.71
N ARG A 133 -13.71 4.17 -2.16
CA ARG A 133 -12.58 3.73 -2.98
C ARG A 133 -12.89 2.51 -3.84
N THR A 134 -13.75 1.61 -3.37
CA THR A 134 -14.17 0.46 -4.19
C THR A 134 -14.83 0.91 -5.47
N ARG A 135 -15.71 1.91 -5.41
CA ARG A 135 -16.32 2.49 -6.61
C ARG A 135 -15.29 3.21 -7.48
N ASP A 136 -14.53 4.12 -6.88
CA ASP A 136 -13.69 5.06 -7.63
C ASP A 136 -12.41 4.42 -8.19
N TYR A 137 -11.90 3.33 -7.59
CA TYR A 137 -10.63 2.73 -8.01
C TYR A 137 -10.79 1.51 -8.91
N THR A 138 -12.01 1.06 -9.17
CA THR A 138 -12.23 -0.12 -10.02
C THR A 138 -12.93 0.26 -11.32
N ALA A 139 -12.42 -0.26 -12.43
CA ALA A 139 -12.97 -0.03 -13.76
C ALA A 139 -14.09 -1.04 -14.08
N TRP A 140 -14.03 -2.22 -13.48
CA TRP A 140 -14.95 -3.32 -13.73
C TRP A 140 -15.89 -3.50 -12.55
N ILE A 141 -17.14 -3.77 -12.87
CA ILE A 141 -18.16 -4.09 -11.88
C ILE A 141 -17.89 -5.50 -11.36
N ASP A 142 -17.88 -5.65 -10.04
CA ASP A 142 -17.83 -6.93 -9.35
C ASP A 142 -19.10 -7.10 -8.50
N ARG A 143 -19.30 -8.26 -7.91
CA ARG A 143 -20.41 -8.55 -7.00
C ARG A 143 -19.87 -8.75 -5.59
N ALA A 144 -20.41 -8.01 -4.66
CA ALA A 144 -20.05 -8.13 -3.26
C ALA A 144 -21.31 -8.18 -2.39
N ASP A 145 -21.25 -9.00 -1.34
CA ASP A 145 -22.29 -9.01 -0.33
C ASP A 145 -22.16 -7.79 0.57
N ASP A 146 -23.28 -7.13 0.83
CA ASP A 146 -23.38 -6.06 1.81
C ASP A 146 -23.47 -6.64 3.25
N GLU A 147 -23.63 -5.75 4.24
CA GLU A 147 -23.75 -6.14 5.64
C GLU A 147 -24.99 -7.01 5.94
N SER A 148 -26.02 -6.93 5.08
CA SER A 148 -27.24 -7.76 5.18
C SER A 148 -27.11 -9.11 4.49
N GLY A 149 -26.00 -9.38 3.80
CA GLY A 149 -25.79 -10.57 2.97
C GLY A 149 -26.41 -10.47 1.57
N THR A 150 -26.87 -9.28 1.18
CA THR A 150 -27.41 -9.05 -0.18
C THR A 150 -26.28 -8.79 -1.15
N THR A 151 -26.20 -9.56 -2.23
CA THR A 151 -25.19 -9.37 -3.28
C THR A 151 -25.52 -8.15 -4.13
N GLN A 152 -24.61 -7.18 -4.14
CA GLN A 152 -24.75 -5.95 -4.92
C GLN A 152 -23.66 -5.81 -5.96
N ALA A 153 -23.97 -5.13 -7.07
CA ALA A 153 -22.97 -4.70 -8.04
C ALA A 153 -22.16 -3.52 -7.45
N VAL A 154 -20.83 -3.65 -7.44
CA VAL A 154 -19.93 -2.65 -6.88
C VAL A 154 -18.80 -2.34 -7.86
N GLY A 155 -18.30 -1.11 -7.84
CA GLY A 155 -17.19 -0.70 -8.71
C GLY A 155 -17.64 0.09 -9.94
N GLY A 156 -16.80 0.13 -10.96
CA GLY A 156 -17.07 0.72 -12.27
C GLY A 156 -16.85 2.24 -12.38
N GLY A 157 -16.35 2.92 -11.33
CA GLY A 157 -16.19 4.38 -11.32
C GLY A 157 -14.83 4.91 -11.75
N ALA A 158 -13.85 4.04 -12.07
CA ALA A 158 -12.47 4.45 -12.28
C ALA A 158 -12.28 5.47 -13.42
N ALA A 159 -13.01 5.34 -14.53
CA ALA A 159 -12.92 6.29 -15.64
C ALA A 159 -13.37 7.70 -15.22
N ALA A 160 -14.51 7.79 -14.50
CA ALA A 160 -15.01 9.06 -14.01
C ALA A 160 -14.07 9.68 -12.95
N PHE A 161 -13.46 8.86 -12.11
CA PHE A 161 -12.51 9.36 -11.12
C PHE A 161 -11.18 9.82 -11.78
N LEU A 162 -10.71 9.13 -12.80
CA LEU A 162 -9.56 9.60 -13.58
C LEU A 162 -9.86 10.95 -14.27
N ASP A 163 -11.08 11.14 -14.79
CA ASP A 163 -11.52 12.45 -15.30
C ASP A 163 -11.48 13.54 -14.22
N VAL A 164 -11.89 13.24 -12.99
CA VAL A 164 -11.79 14.17 -11.86
C VAL A 164 -10.33 14.52 -11.58
N ILE A 165 -9.43 13.53 -11.56
CA ILE A 165 -8.00 13.79 -11.35
C ILE A 165 -7.46 14.71 -12.43
N GLU A 166 -7.68 14.41 -13.71
CA GLU A 166 -7.10 15.17 -14.82
C GLU A 166 -7.73 16.55 -14.99
N ARG A 167 -9.05 16.66 -14.88
CA ARG A 167 -9.77 17.90 -15.23
C ARG A 167 -10.04 18.81 -14.05
N ARG A 168 -9.91 18.32 -12.82
CA ARG A 168 -10.22 19.10 -11.62
C ARG A 168 -9.07 19.16 -10.62
N ILE A 169 -8.48 18.01 -10.28
CA ILE A 169 -7.41 17.98 -9.27
C ILE A 169 -6.11 18.56 -9.83
N LYS A 170 -5.64 18.08 -10.99
CA LYS A 170 -4.39 18.57 -11.58
C LYS A 170 -4.40 20.09 -11.81
N PRO A 171 -5.43 20.71 -12.41
CA PRO A 171 -5.47 22.17 -12.56
C PRO A 171 -5.47 22.93 -11.23
N GLU A 172 -6.11 22.37 -10.18
CA GLU A 172 -6.08 22.97 -8.85
C GLU A 172 -4.68 22.93 -8.22
N VAL A 173 -3.94 21.84 -8.44
CA VAL A 173 -2.55 21.69 -7.99
C VAL A 173 -1.65 22.68 -8.76
N GLU A 174 -1.83 22.79 -10.06
CA GLU A 174 -1.05 23.70 -10.93
C GLU A 174 -1.26 25.19 -10.59
N ARG A 175 -2.42 25.54 -10.04
CA ARG A 175 -2.63 26.91 -9.50
C ARG A 175 -1.84 27.19 -8.22
N ARG A 176 -1.46 26.16 -7.46
CA ARG A 176 -0.75 26.26 -6.18
C ARG A 176 0.76 26.11 -6.31
N ALA A 177 1.18 25.31 -7.29
CA ALA A 177 2.60 25.05 -7.54
C ALA A 177 2.86 24.89 -9.04
N ARG A 178 4.01 25.36 -9.49
CA ARG A 178 4.42 25.19 -10.89
C ARG A 178 4.88 23.75 -11.11
N ILE A 179 4.04 22.96 -11.76
CA ILE A 179 4.27 21.53 -11.98
C ILE A 179 5.00 21.29 -13.30
N ASP A 180 5.96 20.36 -13.30
CA ASP A 180 6.56 19.83 -14.52
C ASP A 180 5.63 18.77 -15.14
N ALA A 181 5.05 19.11 -16.28
CA ALA A 181 4.14 18.22 -17.01
C ALA A 181 4.80 16.90 -17.46
N GLN A 182 6.14 16.84 -17.52
CA GLN A 182 6.90 15.66 -17.90
C GLN A 182 7.40 14.84 -16.71
N GLN A 183 7.05 15.23 -15.47
CA GLN A 183 7.48 14.55 -14.25
C GLN A 183 6.31 14.38 -13.28
N GLN A 184 5.24 13.77 -13.75
CA GLN A 184 4.06 13.45 -12.96
C GLN A 184 3.99 11.95 -12.69
N ALA A 185 3.81 11.56 -11.45
CA ALA A 185 3.70 10.18 -11.01
C ALA A 185 2.35 9.92 -10.33
N LEU A 186 1.83 8.69 -10.49
CA LEU A 186 0.65 8.19 -9.79
C LEU A 186 1.02 6.95 -8.99
N TRP A 187 0.77 6.97 -7.68
CA TRP A 187 0.94 5.83 -6.78
C TRP A 187 -0.38 5.40 -6.17
N GLY A 188 -0.55 4.09 -6.00
CA GLY A 188 -1.68 3.52 -5.30
C GLY A 188 -1.42 2.11 -4.80
N HIS A 189 -2.06 1.74 -3.68
CA HIS A 189 -1.95 0.44 -3.05
C HIS A 189 -3.27 -0.33 -3.14
N SER A 190 -3.22 -1.65 -3.35
CA SER A 190 -4.39 -2.53 -3.36
C SER A 190 -5.36 -2.19 -4.51
N LEU A 191 -6.61 -1.81 -4.24
CA LEU A 191 -7.53 -1.26 -5.25
C LEU A 191 -6.96 0.02 -5.87
N GLY A 192 -6.19 0.84 -5.11
CA GLY A 192 -5.46 1.97 -5.65
C GLY A 192 -4.39 1.54 -6.66
N GLY A 193 -3.68 0.43 -6.40
CA GLY A 193 -2.75 -0.17 -7.36
C GLY A 193 -3.44 -0.68 -8.63
N LEU A 194 -4.64 -1.24 -8.49
CA LEU A 194 -5.49 -1.61 -9.63
C LEU A 194 -5.91 -0.38 -10.45
N PHE A 195 -6.26 0.73 -9.77
CA PHE A 195 -6.56 2.00 -10.45
C PHE A 195 -5.35 2.55 -11.21
N VAL A 196 -4.14 2.45 -10.64
CA VAL A 196 -2.90 2.85 -11.32
C VAL A 196 -2.73 2.09 -12.64
N LEU A 197 -2.95 0.76 -12.63
CA LEU A 197 -2.93 -0.05 -13.86
C LEU A 197 -4.02 0.37 -14.84
N ASN A 198 -5.25 0.61 -14.35
CA ASN A 198 -6.32 1.10 -15.22
C ASN A 198 -5.99 2.46 -15.86
N ALA A 199 -5.40 3.39 -15.10
CA ALA A 199 -4.97 4.68 -15.63
C ALA A 199 -3.89 4.52 -16.70
N LEU A 200 -2.89 3.64 -16.48
CA LEU A 200 -1.89 3.28 -17.49
C LEU A 200 -2.53 2.70 -18.75
N TYR A 201 -3.46 1.77 -18.59
CA TYR A 201 -4.07 1.07 -19.73
C TYR A 201 -4.96 1.97 -20.58
N THR A 202 -5.67 2.90 -19.93
CA THR A 202 -6.66 3.73 -20.62
C THR A 202 -6.14 5.10 -21.05
N ARG A 203 -5.17 5.65 -20.31
CA ARG A 203 -4.59 6.99 -20.54
C ARG A 203 -3.10 7.02 -20.21
N PRO A 204 -2.26 6.31 -20.96
CA PRO A 204 -0.82 6.20 -20.67
C PRO A 204 -0.07 7.54 -20.70
N ALA A 205 -0.63 8.57 -21.33
CA ALA A 205 -0.06 9.93 -21.34
C ALA A 205 -0.44 10.77 -20.11
N ALA A 206 -1.38 10.30 -19.27
CA ALA A 206 -1.83 11.05 -18.10
C ALA A 206 -0.72 11.26 -17.06
N PHE A 207 0.21 10.29 -16.95
CA PHE A 207 1.37 10.36 -16.08
C PHE A 207 2.59 9.78 -16.80
N GLN A 208 3.79 10.10 -16.33
CA GLN A 208 5.03 9.55 -16.86
C GLN A 208 5.50 8.34 -16.03
N SER A 209 5.04 8.25 -14.78
CA SER A 209 5.40 7.18 -13.86
C SER A 209 4.16 6.63 -13.14
N TYR A 210 4.01 5.32 -13.16
CA TYR A 210 2.91 4.57 -12.58
C TYR A 210 3.45 3.59 -11.54
N LEU A 211 3.00 3.70 -10.29
CA LEU A 211 3.50 2.88 -9.20
C LEU A 211 2.34 2.10 -8.57
N ALA A 212 2.18 0.86 -8.99
CA ALA A 212 1.11 -0.04 -8.56
C ALA A 212 1.63 -0.98 -7.47
N ALA A 213 1.24 -0.70 -6.21
CA ALA A 213 1.63 -1.47 -5.06
C ALA A 213 0.55 -2.51 -4.71
N SER A 214 0.93 -3.77 -4.60
CA SER A 214 0.05 -4.91 -4.29
C SER A 214 -1.31 -4.81 -5.01
N PRO A 215 -1.31 -4.59 -6.34
CA PRO A 215 -2.55 -4.31 -7.06
C PRO A 215 -3.54 -5.46 -6.90
N SER A 216 -4.82 -5.13 -6.68
CA SER A 216 -5.91 -6.12 -6.51
C SER A 216 -6.26 -6.78 -7.85
N LEU A 217 -5.31 -7.53 -8.43
CA LEU A 217 -5.44 -8.17 -9.75
C LEU A 217 -6.56 -9.20 -9.82
N TRP A 218 -7.01 -9.70 -8.67
CA TRP A 218 -8.14 -10.63 -8.54
C TRP A 218 -9.51 -9.99 -8.78
N TRP A 219 -9.61 -8.65 -8.77
CA TRP A 219 -10.89 -7.94 -8.91
C TRP A 219 -11.60 -8.33 -10.20
N SER A 220 -12.92 -8.55 -10.09
CA SER A 220 -13.77 -8.99 -11.21
C SER A 220 -13.14 -10.18 -11.96
N GLN A 221 -12.71 -11.19 -11.19
CA GLN A 221 -12.10 -12.43 -11.69
C GLN A 221 -10.84 -12.22 -12.56
N GLY A 222 -10.03 -11.23 -12.22
CA GLY A 222 -8.80 -10.95 -12.95
C GLY A 222 -8.98 -10.13 -14.22
N ALA A 223 -10.06 -9.37 -14.32
CA ALA A 223 -10.39 -8.60 -15.53
C ALA A 223 -9.24 -7.72 -16.06
N ALA A 224 -8.41 -7.18 -15.16
CA ALA A 224 -7.24 -6.37 -15.55
C ALA A 224 -6.16 -7.13 -16.32
N LEU A 225 -6.15 -8.46 -16.25
CA LEU A 225 -5.18 -9.35 -16.88
C LEU A 225 -5.66 -9.94 -18.22
N GLY A 226 -6.82 -9.50 -18.68
CA GLY A 226 -7.45 -9.97 -19.93
C GLY A 226 -7.40 -8.91 -21.03
N ASP A 227 -8.56 -8.69 -21.68
CA ASP A 227 -8.70 -7.77 -22.80
C ASP A 227 -8.13 -6.36 -22.57
N PRO A 228 -8.26 -5.73 -21.37
CA PRO A 228 -7.69 -4.41 -21.13
C PRO A 228 -6.17 -4.35 -21.25
N GLU A 229 -5.45 -5.37 -20.73
CA GLU A 229 -4.01 -5.49 -20.92
C GLU A 229 -3.65 -5.65 -22.40
N GLN A 230 -4.36 -6.52 -23.12
CA GLN A 230 -4.11 -6.76 -24.55
C GLN A 230 -4.36 -5.51 -25.40
N GLN A 231 -5.45 -4.79 -25.15
CA GLN A 231 -5.77 -3.54 -25.83
C GLN A 231 -4.72 -2.46 -25.56
N PHE A 232 -4.25 -2.35 -24.32
CA PHE A 232 -3.17 -1.43 -23.97
C PHE A 232 -1.89 -1.74 -24.74
N VAL A 233 -1.45 -3.01 -24.76
CA VAL A 233 -0.25 -3.44 -25.48
C VAL A 233 -0.36 -3.12 -26.96
N GLN A 234 -1.53 -3.30 -27.58
CA GLN A 234 -1.78 -3.00 -28.98
C GLN A 234 -1.78 -1.49 -29.29
N ASN A 235 -2.16 -0.65 -28.31
CA ASN A 235 -2.41 0.78 -28.52
C ASN A 235 -1.32 1.73 -27.97
N LEU A 236 -0.26 1.22 -27.32
CA LEU A 236 0.79 2.06 -26.72
C LEU A 236 1.77 2.67 -27.75
N HIS A 237 1.40 2.77 -29.01
CA HIS A 237 2.28 3.23 -30.08
C HIS A 237 2.89 4.60 -29.81
N GLY A 238 4.23 4.70 -29.77
CA GLY A 238 4.98 5.95 -29.68
C GLY A 238 4.88 6.70 -28.36
N GLN A 239 4.25 6.11 -27.34
CA GLN A 239 4.19 6.68 -26.00
C GLN A 239 5.25 6.03 -25.09
N HIS A 240 5.71 6.81 -24.10
CA HIS A 240 6.68 6.33 -23.13
C HIS A 240 6.10 6.48 -21.71
N ALA A 241 6.17 5.40 -20.95
CA ALA A 241 5.78 5.39 -19.54
C ALA A 241 6.71 4.49 -18.73
N LYS A 242 6.75 4.72 -17.41
CA LYS A 242 7.45 3.86 -16.46
C LYS A 242 6.41 3.22 -15.53
N LEU A 243 6.52 1.92 -15.31
CA LEU A 243 5.67 1.17 -14.40
C LEU A 243 6.52 0.48 -13.33
N TRP A 244 6.20 0.72 -12.08
CA TRP A 244 6.67 -0.08 -10.95
C TRP A 244 5.54 -0.96 -10.46
N LEU A 245 5.77 -2.27 -10.43
CA LEU A 245 4.93 -3.26 -9.79
C LEU A 245 5.62 -3.70 -8.50
N MET A 246 4.98 -3.46 -7.38
CA MET A 246 5.50 -3.75 -6.04
C MET A 246 4.59 -4.75 -5.35
N LEU A 247 5.14 -5.81 -4.74
CA LEU A 247 4.35 -6.86 -4.10
C LEU A 247 5.01 -7.30 -2.79
N GLY A 248 4.22 -7.57 -1.77
CA GLY A 248 4.72 -8.22 -0.55
C GLY A 248 4.96 -9.71 -0.77
N GLY A 249 6.16 -10.20 -0.41
CA GLY A 249 6.53 -11.61 -0.60
C GLY A 249 5.60 -12.59 0.12
N ALA A 250 5.09 -12.20 1.30
CA ALA A 250 4.11 -13.02 2.02
C ALA A 250 2.74 -13.08 1.31
N GLU A 251 2.39 -12.10 0.47
CA GLU A 251 1.16 -12.14 -0.33
C GLU A 251 1.22 -13.24 -1.38
N ARG A 252 2.38 -13.45 -2.01
CA ARG A 252 2.60 -14.48 -3.03
C ARG A 252 2.59 -15.90 -2.44
N ILE A 253 3.25 -16.09 -1.30
CA ILE A 253 3.30 -17.38 -0.62
C ILE A 253 1.91 -17.77 -0.09
N GLY A 254 1.07 -16.77 0.14
CA GLY A 254 -0.28 -16.90 0.69
C GLY A 254 -0.26 -17.22 2.19
N ASP A 255 -0.83 -16.36 2.98
CA ASP A 255 -1.09 -16.64 4.42
C ASP A 255 -2.23 -17.69 4.55
N ARG A 256 -1.98 -18.90 4.00
CA ARG A 256 -2.95 -20.00 3.96
C ARG A 256 -3.12 -20.66 5.32
N GLY A 257 -2.19 -20.43 6.27
CA GLY A 257 -2.08 -21.22 7.49
C GLY A 257 -2.93 -20.77 8.67
N LYS A 258 -3.55 -19.59 8.65
CA LYS A 258 -4.19 -19.01 9.85
C LYS A 258 -5.59 -18.44 9.63
N ARG A 259 -6.21 -18.70 8.50
CA ARG A 259 -7.55 -18.16 8.21
C ARG A 259 -8.61 -19.10 8.78
N ASP A 260 -9.57 -18.51 9.50
CA ASP A 260 -10.73 -19.26 9.99
C ASP A 260 -11.64 -19.67 8.82
N MET A 261 -11.43 -20.88 8.34
CA MET A 261 -12.22 -21.47 7.25
C MET A 261 -13.67 -21.77 7.65
N ASN A 262 -14.02 -21.67 8.94
CA ASN A 262 -15.41 -21.79 9.39
C ASN A 262 -16.16 -20.47 9.29
N ASN A 263 -15.46 -19.36 9.04
CA ASN A 263 -16.07 -18.06 8.83
C ASN A 263 -16.52 -17.92 7.37
N PRO A 264 -17.83 -17.84 7.06
CA PRO A 264 -18.33 -17.72 5.69
C PRO A 264 -17.79 -16.50 4.94
N ARG A 265 -17.52 -15.39 5.65
CA ARG A 265 -16.93 -14.17 5.05
C ARG A 265 -15.50 -14.40 4.58
N VAL A 266 -14.71 -15.17 5.35
CA VAL A 266 -13.35 -15.56 4.97
C VAL A 266 -13.38 -16.46 3.73
N VAL A 267 -14.27 -17.43 3.69
CA VAL A 267 -14.43 -18.34 2.55
C VAL A 267 -14.89 -17.57 1.29
N ALA A 268 -15.86 -16.70 1.41
CA ALA A 268 -16.32 -15.85 0.30
C ALA A 268 -15.20 -14.93 -0.22
N HIS A 269 -14.44 -14.32 0.69
CA HIS A 269 -13.28 -13.51 0.32
C HIS A 269 -12.21 -14.33 -0.42
N LEU A 270 -11.89 -15.53 0.07
CA LEU A 270 -10.92 -16.42 -0.58
C LEU A 270 -11.36 -16.87 -1.98
N ARG A 271 -12.63 -17.16 -2.18
CA ARG A 271 -13.19 -17.45 -3.52
C ARG A 271 -13.03 -16.25 -4.45
N ARG A 272 -13.29 -15.05 -3.94
CA ARG A 272 -13.20 -13.81 -4.70
C ARG A 272 -11.78 -13.50 -5.12
N ILE A 273 -10.78 -13.63 -4.22
CA ILE A 273 -9.37 -13.38 -4.54
C ILE A 273 -8.73 -14.49 -5.38
N GLY A 274 -9.41 -15.62 -5.58
CA GLY A 274 -8.97 -16.71 -6.46
C GLY A 274 -8.96 -16.37 -7.95
N GLY A 275 -9.43 -15.18 -8.34
CA GLY A 275 -9.43 -14.72 -9.73
C GLY A 275 -8.05 -14.37 -10.32
N ALA A 276 -7.01 -14.32 -9.48
CA ALA A 276 -5.62 -14.16 -9.94
C ALA A 276 -4.71 -15.16 -9.22
N THR A 277 -3.68 -15.65 -9.92
CA THR A 277 -2.67 -16.52 -9.32
C THR A 277 -1.75 -15.72 -8.37
N PRO A 278 -1.08 -16.37 -7.42
CA PRO A 278 -0.08 -15.69 -6.56
C PRO A 278 1.02 -14.97 -7.35
N ASP A 279 1.39 -15.48 -8.51
CA ASP A 279 2.44 -14.94 -9.37
C ASP A 279 1.92 -13.93 -10.41
N ALA A 280 0.65 -13.56 -10.36
CA ALA A 280 0.01 -12.70 -11.38
C ALA A 280 0.73 -11.37 -11.59
N ALA A 281 1.20 -10.71 -10.53
CA ALA A 281 1.92 -9.44 -10.63
C ALA A 281 3.30 -9.61 -11.28
N MET A 282 4.03 -10.67 -10.94
CA MET A 282 5.31 -11.00 -11.55
C MET A 282 5.13 -11.31 -13.05
N GLN A 283 4.19 -12.19 -13.38
CA GLN A 283 3.87 -12.54 -14.78
C GLN A 283 3.41 -11.33 -15.58
N LEU A 284 2.63 -10.43 -14.98
CA LEU A 284 2.24 -9.17 -15.60
C LEU A 284 3.46 -8.31 -15.91
N SER A 285 4.41 -8.20 -14.97
CA SER A 285 5.64 -7.43 -15.18
C SER A 285 6.48 -7.98 -16.33
N GLU A 286 6.57 -9.30 -16.45
CA GLU A 286 7.29 -9.96 -17.54
C GLU A 286 6.65 -9.73 -18.91
N ARG A 287 5.32 -9.74 -19.00
CA ARG A 287 4.59 -9.46 -20.24
C ARG A 287 4.72 -8.01 -20.66
N LEU A 288 4.44 -7.09 -19.71
CA LEU A 288 4.50 -5.65 -19.96
C LEU A 288 5.94 -5.17 -20.22
N GLY A 289 6.96 -5.80 -19.61
CA GLY A 289 8.37 -5.50 -19.86
C GLY A 289 8.84 -5.75 -21.30
N LYS A 290 8.04 -6.46 -22.11
CA LYS A 290 8.30 -6.69 -23.53
C LYS A 290 7.66 -5.62 -24.44
N VAL A 291 6.88 -4.70 -23.87
CA VAL A 291 6.14 -3.68 -24.63
C VAL A 291 7.06 -2.50 -24.95
N PRO A 292 7.31 -2.21 -26.24
CA PRO A 292 8.13 -1.07 -26.62
C PRO A 292 7.56 0.25 -26.08
N GLY A 293 8.42 1.09 -25.51
CA GLY A 293 8.03 2.36 -24.89
C GLY A 293 7.62 2.26 -23.42
N LEU A 294 7.44 1.06 -22.86
CA LEU A 294 7.16 0.86 -21.45
C LEU A 294 8.39 0.34 -20.69
N SER A 295 8.87 1.09 -19.71
CA SER A 295 9.90 0.63 -18.78
C SER A 295 9.23 0.02 -17.56
N VAL A 296 9.43 -1.27 -17.30
CA VAL A 296 8.78 -1.99 -16.20
C VAL A 296 9.80 -2.42 -15.16
N HIS A 297 9.51 -2.12 -13.91
CA HIS A 297 10.28 -2.51 -12.74
C HIS A 297 9.40 -3.37 -11.83
N TYR A 298 9.87 -4.55 -11.44
CA TYR A 298 9.20 -5.39 -10.45
C TYR A 298 10.05 -5.47 -9.19
N ARG A 299 9.41 -5.27 -8.04
CA ARG A 299 10.06 -5.41 -6.74
C ARG A 299 9.17 -6.20 -5.78
N GLU A 300 9.74 -7.24 -5.19
CA GLU A 300 9.13 -8.00 -4.10
C GLU A 300 9.75 -7.59 -2.76
N PHE A 301 8.91 -7.48 -1.73
CA PHE A 301 9.31 -7.07 -0.39
C PHE A 301 9.23 -8.27 0.55
N ASP A 302 10.37 -8.84 0.89
CA ASP A 302 10.47 -10.07 1.66
C ASP A 302 9.71 -10.00 2.98
N GLY A 303 8.88 -11.03 3.24
CA GLY A 303 8.14 -11.17 4.48
C GLY A 303 6.97 -10.19 4.67
N LEU A 304 6.80 -9.20 3.81
CA LEU A 304 5.69 -8.25 3.94
C LEU A 304 4.39 -8.83 3.40
N GLY A 305 3.33 -8.70 4.20
CA GLY A 305 1.96 -8.97 3.78
C GLY A 305 1.27 -7.73 3.25
N HIS A 306 0.04 -7.89 2.78
CA HIS A 306 -0.73 -6.84 2.10
C HIS A 306 -0.88 -5.53 2.87
N GLY A 307 -1.12 -5.57 4.19
CA GLY A 307 -1.30 -4.35 5.01
C GLY A 307 0.00 -3.52 5.14
N PRO A 308 1.11 -4.13 5.58
CA PRO A 308 2.42 -3.48 5.66
C PRO A 308 2.95 -2.95 4.33
N MET A 309 2.48 -3.46 3.20
CA MET A 309 2.86 -2.96 1.88
C MET A 309 2.43 -1.52 1.61
N LEU A 310 1.40 -0.98 2.28
CA LEU A 310 1.00 0.42 2.06
C LEU A 310 2.14 1.38 2.43
N PRO A 311 2.65 1.42 3.69
CA PRO A 311 3.78 2.29 4.03
C PRO A 311 5.05 1.91 3.29
N ALA A 312 5.41 0.64 3.23
CA ALA A 312 6.65 0.19 2.61
C ALA A 312 6.75 0.58 1.13
N SER A 313 5.70 0.36 0.35
CA SER A 313 5.68 0.72 -1.07
C SER A 313 5.61 2.23 -1.31
N PHE A 314 5.01 3.00 -0.40
CA PHE A 314 5.02 4.45 -0.51
C PHE A 314 6.43 5.02 -0.26
N HIS A 315 7.15 4.53 0.75
CA HIS A 315 8.55 4.88 0.98
C HIS A 315 9.44 4.47 -0.19
N ALA A 316 9.24 3.26 -0.73
CA ALA A 316 9.94 2.80 -1.92
C ALA A 316 9.64 3.71 -3.14
N ALA A 317 8.40 4.15 -3.31
CA ALA A 317 8.03 5.08 -4.38
C ALA A 317 8.78 6.42 -4.27
N LEU A 318 8.89 6.97 -3.06
CA LEU A 318 9.66 8.18 -2.81
C LEU A 318 11.17 7.97 -3.07
N HIS A 319 11.71 6.80 -2.71
CA HIS A 319 13.09 6.42 -3.02
C HIS A 319 13.33 6.34 -4.54
N GLU A 320 12.51 5.58 -5.26
CA GLU A 320 12.64 5.33 -6.70
C GLU A 320 12.50 6.62 -7.54
N LEU A 321 11.57 7.49 -7.15
CA LEU A 321 11.31 8.72 -7.90
C LEU A 321 12.28 9.86 -7.54
N TYR A 322 12.68 9.97 -6.28
CA TYR A 322 13.36 11.16 -5.77
C TYR A 322 14.67 10.88 -5.05
N GLY A 323 15.07 9.60 -4.90
CA GLY A 323 16.34 9.20 -4.31
C GLY A 323 16.48 9.50 -2.82
N VAL A 324 15.36 9.61 -2.06
CA VAL A 324 15.42 9.65 -0.58
C VAL A 324 15.85 8.31 -0.01
N THR A 325 16.21 8.27 1.26
CA THR A 325 16.57 7.02 1.95
C THR A 325 15.44 6.00 1.82
N ASP A 326 15.76 4.78 1.38
CA ASP A 326 14.76 3.69 1.31
C ASP A 326 14.44 3.19 2.72
N ARG A 327 13.24 3.49 3.19
CA ARG A 327 12.73 3.07 4.51
C ARG A 327 11.76 1.89 4.41
N SER A 328 11.63 1.30 3.24
CA SER A 328 10.68 0.21 3.00
C SER A 328 10.95 -1.05 3.83
N ALA A 329 12.19 -1.25 4.28
CA ALA A 329 12.60 -2.40 5.11
C ALA A 329 12.50 -2.15 6.63
N GLY A 330 12.33 -0.89 7.10
CA GLY A 330 12.51 -0.49 8.49
C GLY A 330 11.26 -0.42 9.35
N ASP A 331 10.10 -0.19 8.79
CA ASP A 331 8.89 0.20 9.55
C ASP A 331 7.96 -0.95 9.95
N GLY A 332 8.34 -2.19 9.69
CA GLY A 332 7.58 -3.34 10.19
C GLY A 332 7.70 -3.59 11.71
N ALA A 333 8.59 -2.88 12.40
CA ALA A 333 8.93 -3.15 13.80
C ALA A 333 8.63 -2.00 14.80
N ALA A 334 8.26 -0.81 14.35
CA ALA A 334 8.27 0.39 15.21
C ALA A 334 6.92 0.98 15.62
N THR A 335 5.78 0.32 15.37
CA THR A 335 4.47 0.81 15.86
C THR A 335 3.84 -0.10 16.90
N GLY A 336 4.61 -0.49 17.90
CA GLY A 336 4.15 -1.36 18.99
C GLY A 336 4.76 -1.04 20.34
N SER A 337 4.81 0.25 20.76
CA SER A 337 4.96 0.57 22.19
C SER A 337 4.58 2.03 22.44
N ASP A 338 3.81 2.20 23.49
CA ASP A 338 3.40 3.38 24.20
C ASP A 338 1.99 3.91 23.89
N ASN A 339 1.03 3.28 24.59
CA ASN A 339 0.00 3.97 25.34
C ASN A 339 -0.68 2.96 26.29
N ALA A 340 0.01 2.69 27.38
CA ALA A 340 -0.59 2.21 28.63
C ALA A 340 -0.05 3.10 29.73
N ALA A 341 -0.81 4.14 30.10
CA ALA A 341 -0.87 4.80 31.42
C ALA A 341 -1.59 6.15 31.25
N GLU A 342 -2.78 6.17 31.66
CA GLU A 342 -3.62 6.98 32.53
C GLU A 342 -5.08 6.98 32.08
#